data_4b2355c403ae7b63ffc7b46a52218441
#
_entry.id   4b2355c403ae7b63ffc7b46a52218441
#
_cell.length_a   1.000
_cell.length_b   1.000
_cell.length_c   1.000
_cell.angle_alpha   90.00
_cell.angle_beta   90.00
_cell.angle_gamma   90.00
#
_symmetry.space_group_name_H-M   'P 1'
#
loop_
_entity.id
_entity.type
_entity.pdbx_description
1 polymer ?
#
loop_
_entity_poly.entity_id
_entity_poly.type
_entity_poly.pdbx_seq_one_letter_code
_entity_poly.pdbx_strand_id
1 'polypeptide(L)'
;IPSSLAGLPAQLFIGRIVDADQVFVNGEPVGNITYQYPPRRYSVKNGLLKAGKNVLVIRVTNTAGKGGFVPDKRYEMIVGNQTFDLQGDWNYKVGEVFPPKIEAPTPNLFPPTSLYNAMIAPFTSYGLKGIVWYQGESNAGKPEVYEKLLPALAKDWRTQFKQAEIPFLYVQLPGFQDRNFLPSESNMAVLREGQLKSLIIPRSGMAVTLDLGEWNDIHPLTKKP
;
A
#
# COMPACT_ATOMS: atom_id res chain seq x y z
N ILE A 1 5.45 -3.61 31.03
CA ILE A 1 6.38 -4.66 30.61
C ILE A 1 6.89 -5.38 31.85
N PRO A 2 6.85 -6.73 31.93
CA PRO A 2 7.46 -7.51 33.00
C PRO A 2 8.96 -7.25 33.16
N SER A 3 9.47 -7.33 34.38
CA SER A 3 10.90 -7.09 34.64
C SER A 3 11.82 -8.02 33.84
N SER A 4 11.39 -9.26 33.58
CA SER A 4 12.14 -10.25 32.79
C SER A 4 12.30 -9.88 31.31
N LEU A 5 11.49 -8.95 30.82
CA LEU A 5 11.53 -8.48 29.43
C LEU A 5 12.11 -7.05 29.30
N ALA A 6 12.42 -6.42 30.43
CA ALA A 6 13.01 -5.10 30.43
C ALA A 6 14.36 -5.09 29.70
N GLY A 7 14.59 -4.08 28.90
CA GLY A 7 15.80 -3.95 28.10
C GLY A 7 15.85 -4.80 26.83
N LEU A 8 14.97 -5.79 26.64
CA LEU A 8 14.94 -6.59 25.41
C LEU A 8 14.46 -5.74 24.20
N PRO A 9 14.91 -6.07 23.00
CA PRO A 9 14.38 -5.44 21.78
C PRO A 9 12.93 -5.88 21.54
N ALA A 10 12.18 -5.05 20.83
CA ALA A 10 10.81 -5.37 20.47
C ALA A 10 10.49 -5.08 19.01
N GLN A 11 9.46 -5.73 18.51
CA GLN A 11 8.81 -5.39 17.25
C GLN A 11 7.45 -4.75 17.56
N LEU A 12 7.26 -3.55 17.05
CA LEU A 12 6.03 -2.78 17.22
C LEU A 12 5.23 -2.78 15.91
N PHE A 13 3.99 -3.24 15.98
CA PHE A 13 3.02 -3.21 14.90
C PHE A 13 1.91 -2.26 15.28
N ILE A 14 1.71 -1.21 14.52
CA ILE A 14 0.67 -0.19 14.76
C ILE A 14 -0.19 0.03 13.51
N GLY A 15 -0.54 -1.05 12.86
CA GLY A 15 -1.50 -1.10 11.78
C GLY A 15 -1.10 -0.26 10.58
N ARG A 16 -2.04 0.54 10.12
CA ARG A 16 -1.89 1.56 9.08
C ARG A 16 -2.41 2.90 9.60
N ILE A 17 -1.71 3.97 9.33
CA ILE A 17 -2.05 5.31 9.81
C ILE A 17 -2.21 6.26 8.62
N VAL A 18 -3.27 7.05 8.63
CA VAL A 18 -3.58 8.05 7.59
C VAL A 18 -3.30 9.45 8.16
N ASP A 19 -2.39 10.23 7.61
CA ASP A 19 -1.53 10.00 6.43
C ASP A 19 -0.13 9.52 6.83
N ALA A 20 0.53 10.25 7.73
CA ALA A 20 1.91 10.08 8.15
C ALA A 20 2.02 9.93 9.67
N ASP A 21 3.10 9.33 10.12
CA ASP A 21 3.37 9.18 11.54
C ASP A 21 4.85 9.32 11.91
N GLN A 22 5.07 9.63 13.18
CA GLN A 22 6.34 9.47 13.89
C GLN A 22 6.06 8.80 15.22
N VAL A 23 6.83 7.77 15.54
CA VAL A 23 6.61 6.92 16.72
C VAL A 23 7.77 7.03 17.68
N PHE A 24 7.42 7.19 18.95
CA PHE A 24 8.37 7.32 20.05
C PHE A 24 8.05 6.32 21.15
N VAL A 25 9.06 5.69 21.69
CA VAL A 25 8.97 4.83 22.88
C VAL A 25 9.84 5.45 23.97
N ASN A 26 9.25 5.77 25.11
CA ASN A 26 9.91 6.43 26.23
C ASN A 26 10.68 7.73 25.84
N GLY A 27 10.16 8.45 24.85
CA GLY A 27 10.75 9.68 24.35
C GLY A 27 11.74 9.52 23.19
N GLU A 28 12.20 8.30 22.92
CA GLU A 28 13.13 8.02 21.83
C GLU A 28 12.40 7.64 20.54
N PRO A 29 12.80 8.21 19.38
CA PRO A 29 12.17 7.89 18.11
C PRO A 29 12.52 6.46 17.68
N VAL A 30 11.50 5.70 17.26
CA VAL A 30 11.65 4.32 16.80
C VAL A 30 11.32 4.14 15.32
N GLY A 31 10.63 5.10 14.69
CA GLY A 31 10.36 5.08 13.27
C GLY A 31 9.37 6.13 12.82
N ASN A 32 9.24 6.25 11.49
CA ASN A 32 8.26 7.13 10.85
C ASN A 32 7.93 6.64 9.45
N ILE A 33 6.72 6.95 8.98
CA ILE A 33 6.28 6.77 7.60
C ILE A 33 5.51 8.03 7.18
N THR A 34 5.79 8.53 5.98
CA THR A 34 5.31 9.82 5.50
C THR A 34 4.05 9.76 4.64
N TYR A 35 3.48 8.56 4.41
CA TYR A 35 2.28 8.38 3.60
C TYR A 35 1.43 7.19 4.09
N GLN A 36 0.18 7.14 3.66
CA GLN A 36 -0.85 6.32 4.32
C GLN A 36 -0.78 4.80 4.09
N TYR A 37 -0.15 4.32 3.04
CA TYR A 37 -0.34 2.91 2.63
C TYR A 37 0.49 1.85 3.35
N PRO A 38 1.77 2.06 3.70
CA PRO A 38 2.56 1.00 4.31
C PRO A 38 2.06 0.60 5.70
N PRO A 39 2.07 -0.69 6.02
CA PRO A 39 1.89 -1.13 7.41
C PRO A 39 3.04 -0.61 8.28
N ARG A 40 2.70 -0.13 9.47
CA ARG A 40 3.65 0.40 10.44
C ARG A 40 4.28 -0.74 11.23
N ARG A 41 5.56 -0.98 10.98
CA ARG A 41 6.37 -1.98 11.65
C ARG A 41 7.67 -1.33 12.06
N TYR A 42 7.87 -1.18 13.36
CA TYR A 42 9.03 -0.49 13.89
C TYR A 42 9.80 -1.38 14.85
N SER A 43 11.13 -1.30 14.81
CA SER A 43 12.00 -2.00 15.73
C SER A 43 12.32 -1.12 16.92
N VAL A 44 12.06 -1.61 18.11
CA VAL A 44 12.44 -0.98 19.38
C VAL A 44 13.79 -1.55 19.82
N LYS A 45 14.78 -0.68 19.97
CA LYS A 45 16.16 -1.07 20.29
C LYS A 45 16.30 -1.66 21.71
N ASN A 46 17.35 -2.44 21.91
CA ASN A 46 17.78 -2.88 23.24
C ASN A 46 17.93 -1.70 24.19
N GLY A 47 17.57 -1.91 25.46
CA GLY A 47 17.70 -0.94 26.53
C GLY A 47 16.62 0.13 26.59
N LEU A 48 15.72 0.20 25.61
CA LEU A 48 14.70 1.23 25.55
C LEU A 48 13.46 0.91 26.39
N LEU A 49 13.05 -0.34 26.45
CA LEU A 49 11.92 -0.79 27.28
C LEU A 49 12.33 -0.95 28.73
N LYS A 50 11.51 -0.41 29.64
CA LYS A 50 11.71 -0.44 31.09
C LYS A 50 10.76 -1.44 31.75
N ALA A 51 11.12 -1.97 32.89
CA ALA A 51 10.18 -2.71 33.73
C ALA A 51 9.01 -1.82 34.14
N GLY A 52 7.80 -2.37 34.16
CA GLY A 52 6.58 -1.64 34.49
C GLY A 52 6.08 -0.78 33.34
N LYS A 53 5.77 0.49 33.63
CA LYS A 53 5.14 1.43 32.69
C LYS A 53 6.12 1.92 31.63
N ASN A 54 5.71 1.82 30.37
CA ASN A 54 6.37 2.43 29.22
C ASN A 54 5.40 3.40 28.54
N VAL A 55 5.93 4.41 27.89
CA VAL A 55 5.13 5.42 27.17
C VAL A 55 5.36 5.27 25.67
N LEU A 56 4.29 5.00 24.96
CA LEU A 56 4.26 4.98 23.50
C LEU A 56 3.55 6.25 23.02
N VAL A 57 4.23 7.06 22.22
CA VAL A 57 3.67 8.28 21.62
C VAL A 57 3.71 8.13 20.11
N ILE A 58 2.58 8.39 19.48
CA ILE A 58 2.44 8.38 18.03
C ILE A 58 1.97 9.75 17.59
N ARG A 59 2.84 10.49 16.92
CA ARG A 59 2.47 11.73 16.26
C ARG A 59 1.87 11.38 14.92
N VAL A 60 0.60 11.68 14.72
CA VAL A 60 -0.09 11.49 13.45
C VAL A 60 -0.21 12.85 12.76
N THR A 61 0.16 12.91 11.50
CA THR A 61 -0.07 14.07 10.63
C THR A 61 -1.09 13.67 9.57
N ASN A 62 -2.17 14.43 9.47
CA ASN A 62 -3.20 14.25 8.45
C ASN A 62 -3.44 15.61 7.78
N THR A 63 -3.45 15.63 6.46
CA THR A 63 -3.56 16.86 5.68
C THR A 63 -4.90 17.03 4.98
N ALA A 64 -5.66 15.95 4.85
CA ALA A 64 -6.99 15.98 4.23
C ALA A 64 -7.81 14.74 4.59
N GLY A 65 -9.12 14.88 4.63
CA GLY A 65 -10.06 13.79 4.85
C GLY A 65 -10.01 13.21 6.28
N LYS A 66 -10.42 11.96 6.42
CA LYS A 66 -10.43 11.25 7.69
C LYS A 66 -9.05 10.65 7.99
N GLY A 67 -8.35 11.21 8.96
CA GLY A 67 -7.06 10.72 9.42
C GLY A 67 -7.16 9.73 10.58
N GLY A 68 -5.99 9.22 11.00
CA GLY A 68 -5.86 8.36 12.17
C GLY A 68 -5.59 6.89 11.87
N PHE A 69 -5.88 6.06 12.84
CA PHE A 69 -5.64 4.61 12.76
C PHE A 69 -6.71 3.92 11.92
N VAL A 70 -6.27 3.04 11.03
CA VAL A 70 -7.18 2.20 10.24
C VAL A 70 -7.63 1.02 11.09
N PRO A 71 -8.95 0.78 11.24
CA PRO A 71 -9.45 -0.33 12.05
C PRO A 71 -9.06 -1.69 11.47
N ASP A 72 -9.23 -2.75 12.29
CA ASP A 72 -9.03 -4.16 11.92
C ASP A 72 -7.64 -4.49 11.36
N LYS A 73 -6.64 -3.78 11.85
CA LYS A 73 -5.22 -4.04 11.59
C LYS A 73 -4.54 -4.56 12.86
N ARG A 74 -3.35 -5.05 12.68
CA ARG A 74 -2.52 -5.58 13.76
C ARG A 74 -1.95 -4.43 14.59
N TYR A 75 -2.35 -4.34 15.87
CA TYR A 75 -1.87 -3.36 16.84
C TYR A 75 -1.31 -4.10 18.04
N GLU A 76 -0.02 -4.34 18.06
CA GLU A 76 0.64 -5.09 19.12
C GLU A 76 2.13 -4.78 19.22
N MET A 77 2.72 -5.11 20.37
CA MET A 77 4.17 -5.11 20.56
C MET A 77 4.63 -6.51 20.95
N ILE A 78 5.63 -7.03 20.27
CA ILE A 78 6.24 -8.33 20.58
C ILE A 78 7.60 -8.07 21.26
N VAL A 79 7.77 -8.59 22.47
CA VAL A 79 9.00 -8.50 23.25
C VAL A 79 9.43 -9.92 23.64
N GLY A 80 10.56 -10.38 23.11
CA GLY A 80 10.96 -11.79 23.26
C GLY A 80 9.89 -12.72 22.69
N ASN A 81 9.30 -13.57 23.52
CA ASN A 81 8.23 -14.50 23.17
C ASN A 81 6.82 -14.04 23.63
N GLN A 82 6.68 -12.82 24.15
CA GLN A 82 5.41 -12.29 24.61
C GLN A 82 4.87 -11.23 23.67
N THR A 83 3.54 -11.26 23.46
CA THR A 83 2.81 -10.29 22.67
C THR A 83 1.92 -9.45 23.58
N PHE A 84 2.02 -8.14 23.43
CA PHE A 84 1.20 -7.15 24.13
C PHE A 84 0.23 -6.53 23.14
N ASP A 85 -1.06 -6.70 23.38
CA ASP A 85 -2.12 -6.06 22.62
C ASP A 85 -2.10 -4.55 22.88
N LEU A 86 -2.17 -3.77 21.81
CA LEU A 86 -2.21 -2.30 21.85
C LEU A 86 -3.58 -1.77 21.42
N GLN A 87 -4.55 -2.63 21.15
CA GLN A 87 -5.92 -2.22 20.88
C GLN A 87 -6.57 -1.67 22.17
N GLY A 88 -7.51 -0.74 22.01
CA GLY A 88 -8.22 -0.15 23.13
C GLY A 88 -8.21 1.39 23.08
N ASP A 89 -8.46 2.00 24.22
CA ASP A 89 -8.55 3.45 24.35
C ASP A 89 -7.20 4.12 24.40
N TRP A 90 -7.02 5.13 23.56
CA TRP A 90 -5.83 5.97 23.52
C TRP A 90 -6.16 7.41 23.90
N ASN A 91 -5.31 8.03 24.71
CA ASN A 91 -5.40 9.45 24.95
C ASN A 91 -4.81 10.21 23.75
N TYR A 92 -5.44 11.29 23.34
CA TYR A 92 -4.93 12.13 22.28
C TYR A 92 -4.89 13.63 22.68
N LYS A 93 -4.02 14.36 22.03
CA LYS A 93 -3.94 15.80 22.11
C LYS A 93 -3.67 16.37 20.73
N VAL A 94 -4.39 17.40 20.34
CA VAL A 94 -4.09 18.16 19.12
C VAL A 94 -2.77 18.89 19.32
N GLY A 95 -1.79 18.62 18.48
CA GLY A 95 -0.47 19.25 18.50
C GLY A 95 -0.48 20.56 17.74
N GLU A 96 -0.87 20.52 16.48
CA GLU A 96 -0.90 21.67 15.57
C GLU A 96 -2.07 21.55 14.61
N VAL A 97 -2.68 22.68 14.28
CA VAL A 97 -3.73 22.76 13.26
C VAL A 97 -3.17 23.54 12.08
N PHE A 98 -3.05 22.88 10.94
CA PHE A 98 -2.63 23.52 9.71
C PHE A 98 -3.80 24.23 9.04
N PRO A 99 -3.60 25.42 8.46
CA PRO A 99 -4.62 26.05 7.65
C PRO A 99 -4.95 25.16 6.45
N PRO A 100 -6.20 25.21 5.94
CA PRO A 100 -6.56 24.49 4.73
C PRO A 100 -5.55 24.82 3.62
N LYS A 101 -4.99 23.78 2.99
CA LYS A 101 -4.19 23.98 1.79
C LYS A 101 -5.11 24.58 0.74
N ILE A 102 -4.85 25.82 0.35
CA ILE A 102 -5.38 26.36 -0.90
C ILE A 102 -4.67 25.56 -1.98
N GLU A 103 -5.37 24.62 -2.58
CA GLU A 103 -4.85 23.88 -3.74
C GLU A 103 -4.65 24.90 -4.86
N ALA A 104 -3.43 25.38 -4.99
CA ALA A 104 -3.03 25.96 -6.26
C ALA A 104 -3.24 24.87 -7.33
N PRO A 105 -3.75 25.23 -8.55
CA PRO A 105 -3.85 24.27 -9.63
C PRO A 105 -2.52 23.55 -9.73
N THR A 106 -2.49 22.27 -9.37
CA THR A 106 -1.27 21.48 -9.48
C THR A 106 -0.92 21.45 -10.95
N PRO A 107 0.24 21.99 -11.37
CA PRO A 107 0.71 21.78 -12.72
C PRO A 107 0.67 20.28 -12.96
N ASN A 108 0.26 19.87 -14.16
CA ASN A 108 0.27 18.46 -14.53
C ASN A 108 1.72 17.94 -14.34
N LEU A 109 2.00 17.37 -13.17
CA LEU A 109 3.33 16.91 -12.79
C LEU A 109 3.82 15.77 -13.68
N PHE A 110 2.88 15.14 -14.39
CA PHE A 110 3.16 14.04 -15.31
C PHE A 110 2.53 14.36 -16.68
N PRO A 111 3.17 15.23 -17.50
CA PRO A 111 2.74 15.42 -18.86
C PRO A 111 2.75 14.06 -19.60
N PRO A 112 1.92 13.91 -20.65
CA PRO A 112 1.87 12.68 -21.44
C PRO A 112 3.29 12.20 -21.80
N THR A 113 3.53 10.89 -21.68
CA THR A 113 4.79 10.21 -21.96
C THR A 113 5.95 10.48 -21.01
N SER A 114 5.85 11.38 -20.05
CA SER A 114 6.98 11.72 -19.15
C SER A 114 7.51 10.54 -18.37
N LEU A 115 6.61 9.71 -17.80
CA LEU A 115 7.01 8.50 -17.08
C LEU A 115 7.68 7.48 -18.02
N TYR A 116 7.14 7.30 -19.20
CA TYR A 116 7.76 6.44 -20.20
C TYR A 116 9.17 6.94 -20.55
N ASN A 117 9.32 8.22 -20.90
CA ASN A 117 10.61 8.79 -21.31
C ASN A 117 11.68 8.70 -20.22
N ALA A 118 11.28 8.90 -18.95
CA ALA A 118 12.22 8.89 -17.83
C ALA A 118 12.52 7.49 -17.29
N MET A 119 11.55 6.57 -17.32
CA MET A 119 11.62 5.32 -16.56
C MET A 119 11.64 4.06 -17.44
N ILE A 120 11.16 4.11 -18.67
CA ILE A 120 11.08 2.94 -19.56
C ILE A 120 12.03 3.08 -20.75
N ALA A 121 11.99 4.22 -21.45
CA ALA A 121 12.78 4.43 -22.65
C ALA A 121 14.29 4.17 -22.49
N PRO A 122 14.94 4.53 -21.36
CA PRO A 122 16.35 4.23 -21.15
C PRO A 122 16.70 2.74 -21.13
N PHE A 123 15.70 1.87 -20.87
CA PHE A 123 15.90 0.43 -20.73
C PHE A 123 15.48 -0.37 -21.97
N THR A 124 14.95 0.26 -23.02
CA THR A 124 14.40 -0.45 -24.19
C THR A 124 15.45 -1.18 -25.02
N SER A 125 16.74 -0.95 -24.76
CA SER A 125 17.86 -1.70 -25.36
C SER A 125 18.17 -3.02 -24.64
N TYR A 126 17.60 -3.27 -23.44
CA TYR A 126 17.83 -4.52 -22.71
C TYR A 126 16.94 -5.64 -23.24
N GLY A 127 17.48 -6.85 -23.29
CA GLY A 127 16.70 -8.06 -23.55
C GLY A 127 15.93 -8.47 -22.29
N LEU A 128 14.62 -8.60 -22.38
CA LEU A 128 13.77 -9.04 -21.28
C LEU A 128 13.33 -10.50 -21.48
N LYS A 129 13.22 -11.25 -20.40
CA LYS A 129 12.64 -12.62 -20.40
C LYS A 129 11.10 -12.60 -20.37
N GLY A 130 10.53 -11.54 -19.84
CA GLY A 130 9.09 -11.35 -19.70
C GLY A 130 8.80 -10.04 -18.99
N ILE A 131 7.52 -9.65 -19.00
CA ILE A 131 7.00 -8.50 -18.27
C ILE A 131 6.04 -9.05 -17.22
N VAL A 132 6.17 -8.60 -15.97
CA VAL A 132 5.21 -8.85 -14.90
C VAL A 132 4.55 -7.53 -14.54
N TRP A 133 3.22 -7.47 -14.69
CA TRP A 133 2.43 -6.27 -14.50
C TRP A 133 1.44 -6.43 -13.35
N TYR A 134 1.52 -5.55 -12.36
CA TYR A 134 0.59 -5.51 -11.24
C TYR A 134 0.17 -4.06 -10.97
N GLN A 135 -0.95 -3.65 -11.52
CA GLN A 135 -1.48 -2.29 -11.44
C GLN A 135 -2.95 -2.29 -11.88
N GLY A 136 -3.69 -1.26 -11.51
CA GLY A 136 -5.05 -1.03 -12.02
C GLY A 136 -5.91 -0.20 -11.07
N GLU A 137 -5.56 -0.07 -9.81
CA GLU A 137 -6.40 0.54 -8.77
C GLU A 137 -6.83 1.97 -9.12
N SER A 138 -5.93 2.78 -9.65
CA SER A 138 -6.24 4.15 -10.09
C SER A 138 -7.16 4.22 -11.30
N ASN A 139 -7.32 3.11 -12.02
CA ASN A 139 -8.23 3.02 -13.17
C ASN A 139 -9.67 2.68 -12.76
N ALA A 140 -9.93 2.37 -11.49
CA ALA A 140 -11.26 2.06 -10.98
C ALA A 140 -12.28 3.23 -11.15
N GLY A 141 -11.80 4.46 -11.32
CA GLY A 141 -12.64 5.62 -11.67
C GLY A 141 -13.21 5.60 -13.09
N LYS A 142 -12.57 4.83 -14.01
CA LYS A 142 -13.00 4.63 -15.41
C LYS A 142 -12.62 3.20 -15.83
N PRO A 143 -13.23 2.18 -15.24
CA PRO A 143 -12.79 0.80 -15.37
C PRO A 143 -12.96 0.23 -16.78
N GLU A 144 -13.94 0.69 -17.53
CA GLU A 144 -14.22 0.28 -18.90
C GLU A 144 -13.11 0.61 -19.90
N VAL A 145 -12.26 1.59 -19.56
CA VAL A 145 -11.12 1.97 -20.41
C VAL A 145 -9.96 0.98 -20.27
N TYR A 146 -9.87 0.30 -19.13
CA TYR A 146 -8.75 -0.59 -18.81
C TYR A 146 -8.65 -1.78 -19.78
N GLU A 147 -9.77 -2.30 -20.24
CA GLU A 147 -9.88 -3.36 -21.23
C GLU A 147 -9.11 -3.03 -22.53
N LYS A 148 -9.03 -1.74 -22.88
CA LYS A 148 -8.29 -1.25 -24.05
C LYS A 148 -6.84 -0.87 -23.70
N LEU A 149 -6.62 -0.33 -22.51
CA LEU A 149 -5.31 0.16 -22.11
C LEU A 149 -4.29 -0.95 -21.88
N LEU A 150 -4.68 -2.06 -21.26
CA LEU A 150 -3.74 -3.14 -20.95
C LEU A 150 -3.22 -3.84 -22.22
N PRO A 151 -4.04 -4.20 -23.21
CA PRO A 151 -3.54 -4.70 -24.49
C PRO A 151 -2.68 -3.67 -25.24
N ALA A 152 -3.04 -2.39 -25.19
CA ALA A 152 -2.26 -1.33 -25.84
C ALA A 152 -0.87 -1.22 -25.20
N LEU A 153 -0.77 -1.26 -23.87
CA LEU A 153 0.49 -1.24 -23.12
C LEU A 153 1.38 -2.43 -23.51
N ALA A 154 0.82 -3.62 -23.53
CA ALA A 154 1.58 -4.84 -23.90
C ALA A 154 2.12 -4.75 -25.32
N LYS A 155 1.31 -4.28 -26.26
CA LYS A 155 1.70 -4.06 -27.67
C LYS A 155 2.81 -3.00 -27.77
N ASP A 156 2.63 -1.87 -27.11
CA ASP A 156 3.60 -0.77 -27.13
C ASP A 156 4.95 -1.22 -26.58
N TRP A 157 4.98 -1.82 -25.42
CA TRP A 157 6.24 -2.28 -24.82
C TRP A 157 6.94 -3.34 -25.68
N ARG A 158 6.21 -4.29 -26.27
CA ARG A 158 6.79 -5.24 -27.24
C ARG A 158 7.47 -4.54 -28.41
N THR A 159 6.83 -3.49 -28.90
CA THR A 159 7.39 -2.68 -29.99
C THR A 159 8.65 -1.93 -29.54
N GLN A 160 8.59 -1.26 -28.40
CA GLN A 160 9.68 -0.44 -27.90
C GLN A 160 10.93 -1.28 -27.53
N PHE A 161 10.72 -2.44 -26.89
CA PHE A 161 11.80 -3.38 -26.57
C PHE A 161 12.22 -4.24 -27.78
N LYS A 162 11.58 -4.08 -28.94
CA LYS A 162 11.85 -4.87 -30.17
C LYS A 162 11.76 -6.38 -29.93
N GLN A 163 10.87 -6.81 -29.07
CA GLN A 163 10.66 -8.20 -28.66
C GLN A 163 9.17 -8.56 -28.79
N ALA A 164 8.71 -8.81 -30.02
CA ALA A 164 7.29 -9.04 -30.33
C ALA A 164 6.64 -10.17 -29.50
N GLU A 165 7.44 -11.18 -29.14
CA GLU A 165 6.97 -12.39 -28.47
C GLU A 165 7.26 -12.42 -26.97
N ILE A 166 7.66 -11.29 -26.36
CA ILE A 166 7.93 -11.27 -24.91
C ILE A 166 6.66 -11.65 -24.11
N PRO A 167 6.73 -12.61 -23.17
CA PRO A 167 5.61 -12.94 -22.31
C PRO A 167 5.14 -11.74 -21.49
N PHE A 168 3.82 -11.55 -21.40
CA PHE A 168 3.21 -10.51 -20.61
C PHE A 168 2.31 -11.13 -19.54
N LEU A 169 2.84 -11.23 -18.32
CA LEU A 169 2.15 -11.83 -17.19
C LEU A 169 1.59 -10.71 -16.31
N TYR A 170 0.37 -10.85 -15.83
CA TYR A 170 -0.23 -9.83 -14.99
C TYR A 170 -1.08 -10.41 -13.87
N VAL A 171 -1.30 -9.60 -12.84
CA VAL A 171 -2.07 -9.97 -11.66
C VAL A 171 -3.42 -9.29 -11.72
N GLN A 172 -4.49 -10.06 -11.62
CA GLN A 172 -5.84 -9.53 -11.41
C GLN A 172 -5.92 -8.91 -10.02
N LEU A 173 -6.50 -7.72 -9.90
CA LEU A 173 -6.60 -7.02 -8.63
C LEU A 173 -7.40 -7.80 -7.59
N PRO A 174 -6.95 -7.83 -6.34
CA PRO A 174 -7.63 -8.53 -5.24
C PRO A 174 -8.93 -7.83 -4.86
N GLY A 175 -9.69 -8.47 -3.97
CA GLY A 175 -10.81 -7.85 -3.29
C GLY A 175 -10.36 -6.64 -2.46
N PHE A 176 -11.14 -5.56 -2.50
CA PHE A 176 -10.92 -4.34 -1.75
C PHE A 176 -12.27 -3.65 -1.51
N GLN A 177 -12.41 -2.90 -0.40
CA GLN A 177 -13.63 -2.28 0.12
C GLN A 177 -14.60 -3.26 0.80
N ASP A 178 -15.58 -2.71 1.49
CA ASP A 178 -16.61 -3.48 2.21
C ASP A 178 -17.41 -4.38 1.26
N ARG A 179 -17.82 -5.52 1.79
CA ARG A 179 -18.70 -6.43 1.07
C ARG A 179 -20.10 -5.84 1.02
N ASN A 180 -20.69 -5.82 -0.15
CA ASN A 180 -22.10 -5.53 -0.30
C ASN A 180 -22.93 -6.79 0.01
N PHE A 181 -23.96 -6.66 0.84
CA PHE A 181 -24.88 -7.76 1.17
C PHE A 181 -25.84 -8.09 0.02
N LEU A 182 -26.08 -7.12 -0.85
CA LEU A 182 -26.92 -7.28 -2.04
C LEU A 182 -26.08 -7.11 -3.31
N PRO A 183 -26.46 -7.78 -4.41
CA PRO A 183 -25.85 -7.53 -5.70
C PRO A 183 -25.87 -6.04 -6.04
N SER A 184 -24.74 -5.49 -6.40
CA SER A 184 -24.60 -4.07 -6.76
C SER A 184 -23.52 -3.91 -7.83
N GLU A 185 -23.62 -2.82 -8.58
CA GLU A 185 -22.58 -2.42 -9.51
C GLU A 185 -21.28 -2.10 -8.78
N SER A 186 -20.15 -2.51 -9.35
CA SER A 186 -18.83 -2.30 -8.76
C SER A 186 -17.80 -2.01 -9.85
N ASN A 187 -17.23 -0.81 -9.79
CA ASN A 187 -16.13 -0.42 -10.69
C ASN A 187 -14.92 -1.36 -10.57
N MET A 188 -14.65 -1.90 -9.40
CA MET A 188 -13.58 -2.88 -9.20
C MET A 188 -13.89 -4.22 -9.88
N ALA A 189 -15.16 -4.62 -9.92
CA ALA A 189 -15.58 -5.82 -10.65
C ALA A 189 -15.43 -5.61 -12.17
N VAL A 190 -15.88 -4.47 -12.70
CA VAL A 190 -15.72 -4.11 -14.12
C VAL A 190 -14.25 -4.06 -14.51
N LEU A 191 -13.39 -3.49 -13.66
CA LEU A 191 -11.96 -3.44 -13.90
C LEU A 191 -11.35 -4.85 -13.97
N ARG A 192 -11.68 -5.74 -13.02
CA ARG A 192 -11.23 -7.13 -13.03
C ARG A 192 -11.73 -7.91 -14.25
N GLU A 193 -12.94 -7.61 -14.72
CA GLU A 193 -13.47 -8.14 -15.97
C GLU A 193 -12.63 -7.67 -17.17
N GLY A 194 -12.24 -6.40 -17.21
CA GLY A 194 -11.32 -5.86 -18.21
C GLY A 194 -9.94 -6.54 -18.17
N GLN A 195 -9.44 -6.87 -16.98
CA GLN A 195 -8.23 -7.66 -16.82
C GLN A 195 -8.41 -9.07 -17.38
N LEU A 196 -9.53 -9.74 -17.08
CA LEU A 196 -9.83 -11.08 -17.62
C LEU A 196 -9.91 -11.07 -19.15
N LYS A 197 -10.63 -10.13 -19.75
CA LYS A 197 -10.73 -9.97 -21.19
C LYS A 197 -9.38 -9.71 -21.87
N SER A 198 -8.43 -9.14 -21.14
CA SER A 198 -7.07 -8.90 -21.63
C SER A 198 -6.24 -10.17 -21.85
N LEU A 199 -6.75 -11.34 -21.51
CA LEU A 199 -6.13 -12.64 -21.89
C LEU A 199 -6.12 -12.88 -23.41
N ILE A 200 -6.81 -12.02 -24.20
CA ILE A 200 -6.66 -11.97 -25.66
C ILE A 200 -5.23 -11.58 -26.10
N ILE A 201 -4.43 -10.96 -25.23
CA ILE A 201 -3.03 -10.62 -25.53
C ILE A 201 -2.25 -11.91 -25.78
N PRO A 202 -1.64 -12.09 -26.95
CA PRO A 202 -0.84 -13.30 -27.23
C PRO A 202 0.27 -13.46 -26.20
N ARG A 203 0.56 -14.72 -25.81
CA ARG A 203 1.62 -15.04 -24.82
C ARG A 203 1.46 -14.27 -23.49
N SER A 204 0.23 -14.13 -23.04
CA SER A 204 -0.09 -13.57 -21.74
C SER A 204 -0.57 -14.63 -20.75
N GLY A 205 -0.54 -14.30 -19.48
CA GLY A 205 -1.12 -15.09 -18.41
C GLY A 205 -1.55 -14.18 -17.27
N MET A 206 -2.57 -14.61 -16.53
CA MET A 206 -3.12 -13.82 -15.41
C MET A 206 -3.13 -14.69 -14.15
N ALA A 207 -2.56 -14.16 -13.08
CA ALA A 207 -2.73 -14.69 -11.73
C ALA A 207 -3.96 -14.04 -11.08
N VAL A 208 -4.88 -14.86 -10.59
CA VAL A 208 -6.06 -14.38 -9.84
C VAL A 208 -5.70 -14.23 -8.38
N THR A 209 -6.02 -13.08 -7.79
CA THR A 209 -5.75 -12.78 -6.37
C THR A 209 -6.99 -12.28 -5.63
N LEU A 210 -8.18 -12.61 -6.13
CA LEU A 210 -9.45 -12.10 -5.60
C LEU A 210 -9.67 -12.48 -4.12
N ASP A 211 -9.19 -13.63 -3.72
CA ASP A 211 -9.27 -14.20 -2.37
C ASP A 211 -8.12 -13.75 -1.43
N LEU A 212 -7.14 -13.01 -1.95
CA LEU A 212 -5.95 -12.59 -1.20
C LEU A 212 -6.02 -11.13 -0.70
N GLY A 213 -7.13 -10.44 -0.95
CA GLY A 213 -7.31 -9.05 -0.57
C GLY A 213 -7.74 -8.86 0.87
N GLU A 214 -7.61 -7.64 1.35
CA GLU A 214 -8.20 -7.16 2.58
C GLU A 214 -9.15 -5.99 2.27
N TRP A 215 -10.35 -6.00 2.88
CA TRP A 215 -11.37 -5.00 2.57
C TRP A 215 -10.93 -3.55 2.86
N ASN A 216 -10.06 -3.35 3.82
CA ASN A 216 -9.60 -2.04 4.29
C ASN A 216 -8.16 -1.69 3.88
N ASP A 217 -7.53 -2.47 3.00
CA ASP A 217 -6.17 -2.21 2.53
C ASP A 217 -5.95 -2.61 1.08
N ILE A 218 -5.58 -1.66 0.24
CA ILE A 218 -5.21 -1.92 -1.16
C ILE A 218 -3.83 -2.58 -1.30
N HIS A 219 -3.05 -2.62 -0.20
CA HIS A 219 -1.73 -3.25 -0.14
C HIS A 219 -1.67 -4.34 0.95
N PRO A 220 -2.60 -5.31 0.98
CA PRO A 220 -2.60 -6.35 1.99
C PRO A 220 -1.32 -7.19 1.91
N LEU A 221 -0.88 -7.67 3.07
CA LEU A 221 0.33 -8.49 3.15
C LEU A 221 0.17 -9.85 2.46
N THR A 222 -1.05 -10.37 2.46
CA THR A 222 -1.41 -11.68 1.89
C THR A 222 -1.26 -11.77 0.38
N LYS A 223 -1.19 -10.65 -0.34
CA LYS A 223 -0.95 -10.65 -1.79
C LYS A 223 0.54 -10.64 -2.18
N LYS A 224 1.43 -10.72 -1.20
CA LYS A 224 2.86 -10.93 -1.42
C LYS A 224 3.22 -12.35 -1.01
N PRO A 225 3.97 -13.08 -1.82
CA PRO A 225 4.49 -14.39 -1.43
C PRO A 225 5.45 -14.27 -0.24
#